data_be9352d99f064a050c6590d6c6cdc549
#
_entry.id   be9352d99f064a050c6590d6c6cdc549
#
_cell.length_a   1.000
_cell.length_b   1.000
_cell.length_c   1.000
_cell.angle_alpha   90.00
_cell.angle_beta   90.00
_cell.angle_gamma   90.00
#
_symmetry.space_group_name_H-M   'P 1'
#
loop_
_entity.id
_entity.type
_entity.pdbx_description
1 polymer ?
#
loop_
_entity_poly.entity_id
_entity_poly.type
_entity_poly.pdbx_seq_one_letter_code
_entity_poly.pdbx_strand_id
1 'polypeptide(L)'
;MADEEGRRERGKQLKRERIFAAARDLFDEFGYARVTTQQVADRADVAVGTVFRYAATKAELLLMVRNEDVRHAVRRGLEAARSVPDATAAVHAALTPLFDTAAQHAADAAVYQRELMFGDANEPHRADGLAVVAELEDGIARILSGGKESASARSAARAIFACAHIVLVRPRGEVRFDTTDLPRQIALIVAGYRAGAADTAADPTAK
;
A
#
# COMPACT_ATOMS: atom_id res chain seq x y z
N MET A 1 19.05 18.76 30.73
CA MET A 1 19.15 18.61 29.27
C MET A 1 18.37 17.38 28.77
N ALA A 2 18.63 16.15 29.22
CA ALA A 2 17.86 14.96 28.78
C ALA A 2 16.35 15.01 29.03
N ASP A 3 15.89 15.60 30.14
CA ASP A 3 14.45 15.69 30.46
C ASP A 3 13.71 16.74 29.61
N GLU A 4 14.39 17.78 29.18
CA GLU A 4 13.83 18.82 28.31
C GLU A 4 13.72 18.35 26.85
N GLU A 5 14.66 17.55 26.39
CA GLU A 5 14.66 16.89 25.09
C GLU A 5 13.53 15.84 25.00
N GLY A 6 13.36 15.04 26.04
CA GLY A 6 12.27 14.08 26.16
C GLY A 6 10.87 14.74 26.21
N ARG A 7 10.75 15.93 26.81
CA ARG A 7 9.50 16.69 26.83
C ARG A 7 9.16 17.28 25.47
N ARG A 8 10.15 17.79 24.74
CA ARG A 8 9.98 18.31 23.36
C ARG A 8 9.57 17.21 22.40
N GLU A 9 10.17 16.03 22.50
CA GLU A 9 9.87 14.90 21.63
C GLU A 9 8.46 14.36 21.90
N ARG A 10 8.07 14.20 23.17
CA ARG A 10 6.67 13.88 23.54
C ARG A 10 5.68 14.90 22.99
N GLY A 11 6.01 16.21 23.06
CA GLY A 11 5.16 17.28 22.50
C GLY A 11 5.01 17.22 20.98
N LYS A 12 6.06 16.81 20.24
CA LYS A 12 5.99 16.58 18.79
C LYS A 12 5.11 15.36 18.48
N GLN A 13 5.31 14.26 19.19
CA GLN A 13 4.55 13.04 19.00
C GLN A 13 3.05 13.27 19.23
N LEU A 14 2.67 13.93 20.32
CA LEU A 14 1.26 14.27 20.61
C LEU A 14 0.64 15.13 19.50
N LYS A 15 1.39 16.11 18.96
CA LYS A 15 0.89 16.94 17.85
C LYS A 15 0.71 16.10 16.58
N ARG A 16 1.66 15.19 16.27
CA ARG A 16 1.55 14.28 15.14
C ARG A 16 0.30 13.40 15.26
N GLU A 17 0.07 12.82 16.43
CA GLU A 17 -1.10 11.97 16.68
C GLU A 17 -2.43 12.74 16.55
N ARG A 18 -2.50 13.98 17.05
CA ARG A 18 -3.68 14.83 16.89
C ARG A 18 -3.96 15.19 15.43
N ILE A 19 -2.92 15.54 14.65
CA ILE A 19 -3.04 15.83 13.22
C ILE A 19 -3.47 14.58 12.46
N PHE A 20 -2.87 13.42 12.78
CA PHE A 20 -3.22 12.14 12.17
C PHE A 20 -4.69 11.77 12.42
N ALA A 21 -5.15 11.84 13.68
CA ALA A 21 -6.53 11.55 14.05
C ALA A 21 -7.52 12.51 13.36
N ALA A 22 -7.25 13.81 13.41
CA ALA A 22 -8.08 14.83 12.78
C ALA A 22 -8.18 14.63 11.24
N ALA A 23 -7.06 14.33 10.58
CA ALA A 23 -7.04 14.08 9.14
C ALA A 23 -7.81 12.80 8.79
N ARG A 24 -7.62 11.71 9.55
CA ARG A 24 -8.33 10.45 9.38
C ARG A 24 -9.84 10.66 9.48
N ASP A 25 -10.32 11.27 10.58
CA ASP A 25 -11.73 11.51 10.80
C ASP A 25 -12.36 12.31 9.66
N LEU A 26 -11.68 13.40 9.24
CA LEU A 26 -12.18 14.25 8.17
C LEU A 26 -12.20 13.56 6.80
N PHE A 27 -11.15 12.79 6.46
CA PHE A 27 -11.13 12.03 5.21
C PHE A 27 -12.17 10.90 5.21
N ASP A 28 -12.41 10.25 6.34
CA ASP A 28 -13.43 9.20 6.46
C ASP A 28 -14.85 9.77 6.36
N GLU A 29 -15.08 10.96 6.94
CA GLU A 29 -16.39 11.61 6.95
C GLU A 29 -16.73 12.29 5.61
N PHE A 30 -15.76 13.01 5.01
CA PHE A 30 -16.02 13.88 3.86
C PHE A 30 -15.31 13.45 2.56
N GLY A 31 -14.34 12.56 2.61
CA GLY A 31 -13.45 12.18 1.53
C GLY A 31 -12.42 13.26 1.19
N TYR A 32 -11.33 12.82 0.54
CA TYR A 32 -10.18 13.68 0.21
C TYR A 32 -10.58 15.01 -0.47
N ALA A 33 -11.48 14.96 -1.45
CA ALA A 33 -11.77 16.13 -2.29
C ALA A 33 -12.32 17.32 -1.47
N ARG A 34 -13.14 17.07 -0.44
CA ARG A 34 -13.84 18.09 0.34
C ARG A 34 -13.09 18.60 1.56
N VAL A 35 -12.04 17.91 1.98
CA VAL A 35 -11.25 18.29 3.16
C VAL A 35 -10.18 19.32 2.77
N THR A 36 -9.95 20.29 3.63
CA THR A 36 -8.84 21.25 3.51
C THR A 36 -7.85 21.07 4.66
N THR A 37 -6.60 21.48 4.44
CA THR A 37 -5.57 21.46 5.48
C THR A 37 -5.90 22.39 6.65
N GLN A 38 -6.66 23.47 6.39
CA GLN A 38 -7.17 24.35 7.45
C GLN A 38 -8.17 23.62 8.37
N GLN A 39 -9.12 22.88 7.82
CA GLN A 39 -10.06 22.08 8.61
C GLN A 39 -9.33 21.04 9.47
N VAL A 40 -8.26 20.43 8.95
CA VAL A 40 -7.43 19.50 9.73
C VAL A 40 -6.71 20.22 10.86
N ALA A 41 -6.16 21.41 10.60
CA ALA A 41 -5.50 22.23 11.63
C ALA A 41 -6.47 22.63 12.76
N ASP A 42 -7.66 23.10 12.38
CA ASP A 42 -8.72 23.49 13.32
C ASP A 42 -9.19 22.30 14.18
N ARG A 43 -9.45 21.15 13.55
CA ARG A 43 -9.85 19.90 14.23
C ARG A 43 -8.74 19.37 15.15
N ALA A 44 -7.48 19.51 14.76
CA ALA A 44 -6.31 19.10 15.55
C ALA A 44 -5.93 20.12 16.62
N ASP A 45 -6.55 21.29 16.67
CA ASP A 45 -6.22 22.43 17.54
C ASP A 45 -4.73 22.79 17.43
N VAL A 46 -4.27 23.04 16.20
CA VAL A 46 -2.91 23.49 15.87
C VAL A 46 -2.96 24.59 14.82
N ALA A 47 -1.90 25.40 14.71
CA ALA A 47 -1.76 26.31 13.58
C ALA A 47 -1.56 25.52 12.26
N VAL A 48 -2.12 26.00 11.14
CA VAL A 48 -2.00 25.34 9.84
C VAL A 48 -0.54 25.13 9.41
N GLY A 49 0.37 26.05 9.73
CA GLY A 49 1.81 25.89 9.54
C GLY A 49 2.42 24.71 10.34
N THR A 50 1.75 24.28 11.41
CA THR A 50 2.15 23.06 12.12
C THR A 50 1.79 21.81 11.34
N VAL A 51 0.63 21.78 10.66
CA VAL A 51 0.24 20.66 9.79
C VAL A 51 1.28 20.47 8.68
N PHE A 52 1.67 21.56 8.00
CA PHE A 52 2.68 21.52 6.93
C PHE A 52 4.08 21.04 7.36
N ARG A 53 4.38 21.03 8.64
CA ARG A 53 5.62 20.45 9.17
C ARG A 53 5.59 18.91 9.25
N TYR A 54 4.40 18.31 9.22
CA TYR A 54 4.20 16.87 9.28
C TYR A 54 3.84 16.27 7.92
N ALA A 55 3.19 17.05 7.06
CA ALA A 55 2.85 16.69 5.70
C ALA A 55 2.90 17.96 4.84
N ALA A 56 3.79 18.01 3.86
CA ALA A 56 4.03 19.21 3.04
C ALA A 56 2.83 19.56 2.16
N THR A 57 2.01 18.58 1.81
CA THR A 57 0.82 18.73 0.97
C THR A 57 -0.39 18.01 1.58
N LYS A 58 -1.59 18.31 1.07
CA LYS A 58 -2.79 17.54 1.43
C LYS A 58 -2.68 16.08 0.96
N ALA A 59 -1.99 15.84 -0.15
CA ALA A 59 -1.75 14.50 -0.66
C ALA A 59 -0.83 13.70 0.27
N GLU A 60 0.25 14.32 0.75
CA GLU A 60 1.15 13.73 1.74
C GLU A 60 0.41 13.44 3.06
N LEU A 61 -0.53 14.30 3.45
CA LEU A 61 -1.38 14.06 4.62
C LEU A 61 -2.29 12.83 4.41
N LEU A 62 -2.79 12.62 3.20
CA LEU A 62 -3.55 11.41 2.85
C LEU A 62 -2.67 10.16 2.94
N LEU A 63 -1.46 10.23 2.38
CA LEU A 63 -0.49 9.12 2.48
C LEU A 63 -0.18 8.79 3.94
N MET A 64 0.07 9.80 4.77
CA MET A 64 0.32 9.62 6.21
C MET A 64 -0.79 8.83 6.90
N VAL A 65 -2.06 9.12 6.57
CA VAL A 65 -3.21 8.46 7.18
C VAL A 65 -3.42 7.06 6.59
N ARG A 66 -3.42 6.92 5.28
CA ARG A 66 -3.79 5.65 4.61
C ARG A 66 -2.70 4.60 4.61
N ASN A 67 -1.42 4.99 4.75
CA ASN A 67 -0.32 4.02 4.84
C ASN A 67 -0.51 3.03 5.98
N GLU A 68 -1.08 3.46 7.10
CA GLU A 68 -1.34 2.56 8.23
C GLU A 68 -2.40 1.52 7.89
N ASP A 69 -3.50 1.93 7.27
CA ASP A 69 -4.58 1.04 6.85
C ASP A 69 -4.09 0.02 5.81
N VAL A 70 -3.29 0.49 4.83
CA VAL A 70 -2.67 -0.37 3.80
C VAL A 70 -1.66 -1.34 4.41
N ARG A 71 -0.82 -0.89 5.34
CA ARG A 71 0.14 -1.74 6.07
C ARG A 71 -0.57 -2.86 6.83
N HIS A 72 -1.65 -2.53 7.54
CA HIS A 72 -2.47 -3.52 8.22
C HIS A 72 -3.11 -4.51 7.25
N ALA A 73 -3.60 -4.04 6.10
CA ALA A 73 -4.17 -4.90 5.07
C ALA A 73 -3.13 -5.86 4.49
N VAL A 74 -1.93 -5.38 4.14
CA VAL A 74 -0.82 -6.20 3.65
C VAL A 74 -0.45 -7.28 4.65
N ARG A 75 -0.25 -6.94 5.92
CA ARG A 75 0.08 -7.92 6.97
C ARG A 75 -0.99 -8.98 7.15
N ARG A 76 -2.26 -8.59 7.21
CA ARG A 76 -3.39 -9.54 7.30
C ARG A 76 -3.44 -10.46 6.09
N GLY A 77 -3.22 -9.92 4.89
CA GLY A 77 -3.23 -10.70 3.66
C GLY A 77 -2.10 -11.71 3.60
N LEU A 78 -0.86 -11.31 3.92
CA LEU A 78 0.29 -12.20 3.97
C LEU A 78 0.14 -13.28 5.05
N GLU A 79 -0.48 -12.97 6.17
CA GLU A 79 -0.76 -13.95 7.21
C GLU A 79 -1.82 -14.97 6.75
N ALA A 80 -2.93 -14.50 6.15
CA ALA A 80 -3.96 -15.37 5.59
C ALA A 80 -3.40 -16.32 4.51
N ALA A 81 -2.47 -15.84 3.70
CA ALA A 81 -1.83 -16.64 2.65
C ALA A 81 -1.02 -17.84 3.18
N ARG A 82 -0.52 -17.78 4.41
CA ARG A 82 0.32 -18.85 5.00
C ARG A 82 -0.40 -20.19 5.14
N SER A 83 -1.71 -20.17 5.34
CA SER A 83 -2.53 -21.37 5.48
C SER A 83 -3.05 -21.92 4.15
N VAL A 84 -2.74 -21.29 3.02
CA VAL A 84 -3.25 -21.65 1.70
C VAL A 84 -2.19 -22.39 0.89
N PRO A 85 -2.36 -23.71 0.60
CA PRO A 85 -1.33 -24.52 -0.07
C PRO A 85 -1.12 -24.17 -1.54
N ASP A 86 -2.18 -23.81 -2.26
CA ASP A 86 -2.07 -23.41 -3.68
C ASP A 86 -1.56 -21.98 -3.81
N ALA A 87 -0.48 -21.78 -4.58
CA ALA A 87 0.17 -20.50 -4.69
C ALA A 87 -0.73 -19.43 -5.34
N THR A 88 -1.60 -19.78 -6.30
CA THR A 88 -2.53 -18.82 -6.91
C THR A 88 -3.56 -18.37 -5.89
N ALA A 89 -4.15 -19.32 -5.16
CA ALA A 89 -5.09 -19.02 -4.09
C ALA A 89 -4.42 -18.23 -2.93
N ALA A 90 -3.16 -18.55 -2.59
CA ALA A 90 -2.40 -17.82 -1.59
C ALA A 90 -2.13 -16.36 -2.00
N VAL A 91 -1.80 -16.10 -3.26
CA VAL A 91 -1.67 -14.73 -3.79
C VAL A 91 -3.00 -13.98 -3.71
N HIS A 92 -4.12 -14.62 -4.03
CA HIS A 92 -5.44 -14.02 -3.86
C HIS A 92 -5.73 -13.68 -2.39
N ALA A 93 -5.45 -14.60 -1.47
CA ALA A 93 -5.61 -14.36 -0.04
C ALA A 93 -4.75 -13.19 0.45
N ALA A 94 -3.52 -13.05 -0.08
CA ALA A 94 -2.62 -11.94 0.25
C ALA A 94 -3.17 -10.58 -0.22
N LEU A 95 -3.86 -10.53 -1.37
CA LEU A 95 -4.35 -9.29 -1.96
C LEU A 95 -5.75 -8.89 -1.47
N THR A 96 -6.59 -9.83 -1.04
CA THR A 96 -7.99 -9.57 -0.67
C THR A 96 -8.14 -8.43 0.36
N PRO A 97 -7.42 -8.39 1.50
CA PRO A 97 -7.59 -7.32 2.47
C PRO A 97 -7.19 -5.93 1.93
N LEU A 98 -6.31 -5.87 0.93
CA LEU A 98 -5.94 -4.62 0.27
C LEU A 98 -7.10 -4.06 -0.56
N PHE A 99 -7.79 -4.92 -1.31
CA PHE A 99 -8.98 -4.53 -2.07
C PHE A 99 -10.15 -4.14 -1.16
N ASP A 100 -10.34 -4.85 -0.05
CA ASP A 100 -11.35 -4.52 0.96
C ASP A 100 -11.09 -3.13 1.55
N THR A 101 -9.84 -2.84 1.91
CA THR A 101 -9.42 -1.53 2.43
C THR A 101 -9.63 -0.42 1.39
N ALA A 102 -9.26 -0.65 0.13
CA ALA A 102 -9.51 0.30 -0.95
C ALA A 102 -11.01 0.51 -1.20
N ALA A 103 -11.84 -0.52 -1.01
CA ALA A 103 -13.29 -0.42 -1.13
C ALA A 103 -13.91 0.40 0.01
N GLN A 104 -13.41 0.25 1.23
CA GLN A 104 -13.84 1.05 2.38
C GLN A 104 -13.54 2.55 2.20
N HIS A 105 -12.40 2.88 1.59
CA HIS A 105 -11.94 4.25 1.34
C HIS A 105 -12.05 4.64 -0.15
N ALA A 106 -13.10 4.21 -0.83
CA ALA A 106 -13.23 4.32 -2.28
C ALA A 106 -13.11 5.75 -2.84
N ALA A 107 -13.50 6.77 -2.05
CA ALA A 107 -13.36 8.17 -2.42
C ALA A 107 -11.90 8.64 -2.51
N ASP A 108 -11.01 7.98 -1.79
CA ASP A 108 -9.61 8.38 -1.64
C ASP A 108 -8.64 7.42 -2.35
N ALA A 109 -9.06 6.18 -2.62
CA ALA A 109 -8.19 5.10 -3.09
C ALA A 109 -7.42 5.46 -4.37
N ALA A 110 -8.10 6.04 -5.37
CA ALA A 110 -7.44 6.43 -6.62
C ALA A 110 -6.43 7.57 -6.41
N VAL A 111 -6.74 8.53 -5.54
CA VAL A 111 -5.81 9.62 -5.19
C VAL A 111 -4.61 9.06 -4.43
N TYR A 112 -4.84 8.22 -3.42
CA TYR A 112 -3.78 7.56 -2.66
C TYR A 112 -2.82 6.81 -3.59
N GLN A 113 -3.33 5.96 -4.48
CA GLN A 113 -2.51 5.18 -5.39
C GLN A 113 -1.73 6.05 -6.37
N ARG A 114 -2.34 7.12 -6.90
CA ARG A 114 -1.66 8.07 -7.78
C ARG A 114 -0.51 8.77 -7.05
N GLU A 115 -0.75 9.32 -5.86
CA GLU A 115 0.27 10.03 -5.09
C GLU A 115 1.39 9.08 -4.64
N LEU A 116 1.05 7.84 -4.26
CA LEU A 116 2.03 6.82 -3.93
C LEU A 116 2.98 6.53 -5.09
N MET A 117 2.47 6.40 -6.31
CA MET A 117 3.30 6.02 -7.47
C MET A 117 3.97 7.21 -8.13
N PHE A 118 3.33 8.39 -8.18
CA PHE A 118 3.75 9.53 -8.99
C PHE A 118 3.96 10.83 -8.19
N GLY A 119 3.76 10.83 -6.87
CA GLY A 119 4.01 11.97 -5.99
C GLY A 119 5.49 12.35 -5.90
N ASP A 120 5.80 13.43 -5.18
CA ASP A 120 7.18 13.90 -5.00
C ASP A 120 8.04 12.84 -4.30
N ALA A 121 9.22 12.56 -4.87
CA ALA A 121 10.13 11.55 -4.36
C ALA A 121 10.72 11.91 -2.97
N ASN A 122 10.71 13.18 -2.60
CA ASN A 122 11.25 13.66 -1.33
C ASN A 122 10.24 13.60 -0.17
N GLU A 123 8.98 13.27 -0.44
CA GLU A 123 7.96 13.19 0.60
C GLU A 123 8.11 11.92 1.45
N PRO A 124 8.29 12.05 2.79
CA PRO A 124 8.59 10.92 3.67
C PRO A 124 7.46 9.90 3.74
N HIS A 125 6.19 10.34 3.70
CA HIS A 125 5.06 9.42 3.75
C HIS A 125 4.88 8.64 2.44
N ARG A 126 5.32 9.20 1.30
CA ARG A 126 5.42 8.45 0.05
C ARG A 126 6.46 7.33 0.15
N ALA A 127 7.65 7.63 0.66
CA ALA A 127 8.70 6.63 0.87
C ALA A 127 8.23 5.51 1.82
N ASP A 128 7.51 5.87 2.89
CA ASP A 128 6.91 4.93 3.84
C ASP A 128 5.85 4.02 3.17
N GLY A 129 5.00 4.59 2.31
CA GLY A 129 4.02 3.82 1.54
C GLY A 129 4.65 2.87 0.51
N LEU A 130 5.71 3.31 -0.17
CA LEU A 130 6.48 2.46 -1.10
C LEU A 130 7.17 1.30 -0.37
N ALA A 131 7.61 1.49 0.89
CA ALA A 131 8.13 0.40 1.70
C ALA A 131 7.04 -0.67 1.99
N VAL A 132 5.78 -0.27 2.17
CA VAL A 132 4.66 -1.22 2.32
C VAL A 132 4.41 -1.99 1.01
N VAL A 133 4.55 -1.34 -0.14
CA VAL A 133 4.48 -2.04 -1.44
C VAL A 133 5.59 -3.07 -1.56
N ALA A 134 6.82 -2.72 -1.18
CA ALA A 134 7.95 -3.65 -1.20
C ALA A 134 7.70 -4.86 -0.26
N GLU A 135 7.11 -4.65 0.93
CA GLU A 135 6.72 -5.73 1.85
C GLU A 135 5.72 -6.70 1.19
N LEU A 136 4.73 -6.17 0.46
CA LEU A 136 3.77 -6.98 -0.28
C LEU A 136 4.44 -7.78 -1.41
N GLU A 137 5.26 -7.12 -2.24
CA GLU A 137 5.99 -7.77 -3.34
C GLU A 137 6.89 -8.90 -2.83
N ASP A 138 7.66 -8.65 -1.77
CA ASP A 138 8.51 -9.65 -1.13
C ASP A 138 7.70 -10.82 -0.55
N GLY A 139 6.52 -10.53 0.03
CA GLY A 139 5.61 -11.53 0.53
C GLY A 139 5.08 -12.43 -0.58
N ILE A 140 4.62 -11.85 -1.68
CA ILE A 140 4.15 -12.59 -2.86
C ILE A 140 5.31 -13.40 -3.48
N ALA A 141 6.51 -12.83 -3.59
CA ALA A 141 7.67 -13.55 -4.11
C ALA A 141 7.99 -14.79 -3.27
N ARG A 142 7.91 -14.70 -1.94
CA ARG A 142 8.08 -15.84 -1.03
C ARG A 142 6.99 -16.90 -1.18
N ILE A 143 5.73 -16.51 -1.38
CA ILE A 143 4.64 -17.44 -1.69
C ILE A 143 4.96 -18.22 -2.96
N LEU A 144 5.37 -17.55 -4.03
CA LEU A 144 5.65 -18.16 -5.33
C LEU A 144 6.85 -19.11 -5.28
N SER A 145 7.91 -18.76 -4.55
CA SER A 145 9.18 -19.50 -4.49
C SER A 145 9.25 -20.55 -3.39
N GLY A 146 8.20 -20.69 -2.58
CA GLY A 146 8.24 -21.56 -1.38
C GLY A 146 9.26 -21.09 -0.35
N GLY A 147 9.45 -19.76 -0.22
CA GLY A 147 10.35 -19.15 0.74
C GLY A 147 11.81 -19.02 0.28
N LYS A 148 12.17 -19.50 -0.92
CA LYS A 148 13.53 -19.41 -1.46
C LYS A 148 13.75 -18.04 -2.14
N GLU A 149 15.00 -17.58 -2.15
CA GLU A 149 15.35 -16.42 -2.97
C GLU A 149 15.27 -16.76 -4.48
N SER A 150 14.55 -15.90 -5.22
CA SER A 150 14.35 -16.09 -6.67
C SER A 150 14.09 -14.74 -7.34
N ALA A 151 14.97 -14.39 -8.30
CA ALA A 151 14.79 -13.19 -9.09
C ALA A 151 13.55 -13.24 -9.97
N SER A 152 13.22 -14.43 -10.51
CA SER A 152 12.01 -14.66 -11.32
C SER A 152 10.74 -14.53 -10.46
N ALA A 153 10.75 -15.01 -9.21
CA ALA A 153 9.63 -14.82 -8.29
C ALA A 153 9.41 -13.33 -7.95
N ARG A 154 10.48 -12.54 -7.75
CA ARG A 154 10.37 -11.09 -7.56
C ARG A 154 9.79 -10.40 -8.79
N SER A 155 10.20 -10.81 -9.99
CA SER A 155 9.64 -10.26 -11.24
C SER A 155 8.15 -10.59 -11.39
N ALA A 156 7.76 -11.84 -11.08
CA ALA A 156 6.36 -12.25 -11.09
C ALA A 156 5.53 -11.49 -10.04
N ALA A 157 6.06 -11.29 -8.83
CA ALA A 157 5.40 -10.50 -7.77
C ALA A 157 5.16 -9.04 -8.20
N ARG A 158 6.14 -8.38 -8.83
CA ARG A 158 5.95 -7.04 -9.42
C ARG A 158 4.89 -7.00 -10.51
N ALA A 159 4.85 -8.00 -11.38
CA ALA A 159 3.82 -8.09 -12.42
C ALA A 159 2.42 -8.25 -11.80
N ILE A 160 2.28 -9.06 -10.74
CA ILE A 160 1.04 -9.22 -9.99
C ILE A 160 0.64 -7.89 -9.32
N PHE A 161 1.59 -7.20 -8.66
CA PHE A 161 1.32 -5.89 -8.07
C PHE A 161 0.90 -4.86 -9.12
N ALA A 162 1.55 -4.82 -10.29
CA ALA A 162 1.16 -3.91 -11.38
C ALA A 162 -0.27 -4.16 -11.87
N CYS A 163 -0.70 -5.42 -12.02
CA CYS A 163 -2.07 -5.76 -12.36
C CYS A 163 -3.05 -5.31 -11.25
N ALA A 164 -2.72 -5.59 -9.99
CA ALA A 164 -3.52 -5.18 -8.83
C ALA A 164 -3.61 -3.64 -8.72
N HIS A 165 -2.48 -2.93 -8.91
CA HIS A 165 -2.42 -1.47 -8.87
C HIS A 165 -3.38 -0.84 -9.89
N ILE A 166 -3.42 -1.34 -11.12
CA ILE A 166 -4.35 -0.85 -12.14
C ILE A 166 -5.81 -0.98 -11.70
N VAL A 167 -6.16 -2.04 -11.00
CA VAL A 167 -7.52 -2.20 -10.44
C VAL A 167 -7.79 -1.16 -9.33
N LEU A 168 -6.79 -0.87 -8.49
CA LEU A 168 -6.92 0.06 -7.37
C LEU A 168 -7.01 1.54 -7.78
N VAL A 169 -6.35 1.95 -8.89
CA VAL A 169 -6.36 3.36 -9.36
C VAL A 169 -7.60 3.75 -10.13
N ARG A 170 -8.47 2.81 -10.49
CA ARG A 170 -9.62 3.09 -11.35
C ARG A 170 -10.77 3.74 -10.60
N PRO A 171 -11.37 4.81 -11.19
CA PRO A 171 -12.66 5.29 -10.73
C PRO A 171 -13.74 4.22 -10.91
N ARG A 172 -14.57 4.01 -9.88
CA ARG A 172 -15.72 3.11 -10.01
C ARG A 172 -16.69 3.63 -11.08
N GLY A 173 -17.02 2.78 -12.04
CA GLY A 173 -18.00 3.08 -13.10
C GLY A 173 -17.42 3.30 -14.50
N GLU A 174 -16.10 3.26 -14.69
CA GLU A 174 -15.53 3.25 -16.04
C GLU A 174 -15.57 1.84 -16.65
N VAL A 175 -16.40 1.66 -17.67
CA VAL A 175 -16.74 0.38 -18.31
C VAL A 175 -15.58 -0.22 -19.13
N ARG A 176 -14.47 0.48 -19.36
CA ARG A 176 -13.45 0.08 -20.35
C ARG A 176 -12.47 -1.01 -19.90
N PHE A 177 -12.51 -1.42 -18.65
CA PHE A 177 -11.57 -2.42 -18.15
C PHE A 177 -12.26 -3.39 -17.19
N ASP A 178 -12.31 -4.63 -17.60
CA ASP A 178 -12.91 -5.69 -16.82
C ASP A 178 -12.03 -6.01 -15.59
N THR A 179 -12.49 -5.57 -14.41
CA THR A 179 -11.82 -5.87 -13.13
C THR A 179 -11.98 -7.32 -12.73
N THR A 180 -12.89 -8.05 -13.38
CA THR A 180 -13.11 -9.48 -13.16
C THR A 180 -11.98 -10.33 -13.72
N ASP A 181 -11.09 -9.75 -14.56
CA ASP A 181 -9.98 -10.47 -15.20
C ASP A 181 -8.73 -10.60 -14.31
N LEU A 182 -8.63 -9.86 -13.18
CA LEU A 182 -7.46 -9.93 -12.29
C LEU A 182 -7.15 -11.35 -11.80
N PRO A 183 -8.13 -12.17 -11.38
CA PRO A 183 -7.86 -13.57 -11.01
C PRO A 183 -7.21 -14.37 -12.12
N ARG A 184 -7.65 -14.18 -13.35
CA ARG A 184 -7.08 -14.84 -14.52
C ARG A 184 -5.67 -14.35 -14.82
N GLN A 185 -5.42 -13.04 -14.72
CA GLN A 185 -4.08 -12.46 -14.89
C GLN A 185 -3.10 -13.03 -13.86
N ILE A 186 -3.49 -13.10 -12.59
CA ILE A 186 -2.69 -13.72 -11.53
C ILE A 186 -2.39 -15.19 -11.87
N ALA A 187 -3.40 -15.96 -12.26
CA ALA A 187 -3.24 -17.37 -12.60
C ALA A 187 -2.24 -17.56 -13.77
N LEU A 188 -2.32 -16.71 -14.81
CA LEU A 188 -1.39 -16.74 -15.95
C LEU A 188 0.05 -16.41 -15.52
N ILE A 189 0.24 -15.39 -14.67
CA ILE A 189 1.57 -15.02 -14.16
C ILE A 189 2.17 -16.15 -13.32
N VAL A 190 1.37 -16.74 -12.42
CA VAL A 190 1.81 -17.87 -11.56
C VAL A 190 2.14 -19.10 -12.39
N ALA A 191 1.33 -19.42 -13.43
CA ALA A 191 1.59 -20.53 -14.33
C ALA A 191 2.89 -20.31 -15.12
N GLY A 192 3.10 -19.11 -15.68
CA GLY A 192 4.33 -18.76 -16.40
C GLY A 192 5.58 -18.84 -15.51
N TYR A 193 5.49 -18.36 -14.28
CA TYR A 193 6.57 -18.49 -13.30
C TYR A 193 6.91 -19.96 -13.02
N ARG A 194 5.90 -20.82 -12.81
CA ARG A 194 6.09 -22.25 -12.53
C ARG A 194 6.74 -22.98 -13.71
N ALA A 195 6.32 -22.69 -14.95
CA ALA A 195 6.90 -23.27 -16.17
C ALA A 195 8.38 -22.90 -16.31
N GLY A 196 8.74 -21.62 -16.18
CA GLY A 196 10.13 -21.17 -16.24
C GLY A 196 11.01 -21.69 -15.10
N ALA A 197 10.46 -21.92 -13.91
CA ALA A 197 11.18 -22.55 -12.80
C ALA A 197 11.45 -24.04 -13.05
N ALA A 198 10.55 -24.75 -13.75
CA ALA A 198 10.74 -26.14 -14.13
C ALA A 198 11.83 -26.31 -15.19
N ASP A 199 11.86 -25.43 -16.21
CA ASP A 199 12.87 -25.44 -17.27
C ASP A 199 14.29 -25.18 -16.70
N THR A 200 14.42 -24.24 -15.74
CA THR A 200 15.70 -23.92 -15.10
C THR A 200 16.21 -25.08 -14.21
N ALA A 201 15.30 -25.90 -13.67
CA ALA A 201 15.67 -27.07 -12.88
C ALA A 201 16.05 -28.29 -13.76
N ALA A 202 15.57 -28.31 -15.01
CA ALA A 202 15.86 -29.39 -15.98
C ALA A 202 17.18 -29.19 -16.75
N ASP A 203 17.74 -27.96 -16.80
CA ASP A 203 19.03 -27.65 -17.43
C ASP A 203 20.10 -27.25 -16.39
N PRO A 204 20.85 -28.18 -15.81
CA PRO A 204 21.93 -27.92 -14.87
C PRO A 204 23.17 -27.31 -15.48
N THR A 205 23.22 -27.10 -16.83
CA THR A 205 24.42 -26.62 -17.56
C THR A 205 24.41 -25.12 -17.85
N ALA A 206 23.35 -24.40 -17.56
CA ALA A 206 23.25 -22.93 -17.69
C ALA A 206 23.88 -22.23 -16.46
N LYS A 207 25.21 -22.17 -16.40
CA LYS A 207 25.98 -21.33 -15.46
C LYS A 207 26.86 -20.39 -16.24
#